data_6179c51c74f90669d198ac3bf7104f13
#
_entry.id   6179c51c74f90669d198ac3bf7104f13
#
_cell.length_a   1.000
_cell.length_b   1.000
_cell.length_c   1.000
_cell.angle_alpha   90.00
_cell.angle_beta   90.00
_cell.angle_gamma   90.00
#
_symmetry.space_group_name_H-M   'P 1'
#
loop_
_entity.id
_entity.type
_entity.pdbx_description
1 polymer ?
#
loop_
_entity_poly.entity_id
_entity_poly.type
_entity_poly.pdbx_seq_one_letter_code
_entity_poly.pdbx_strand_id
1 'polypeptide(L)'
;MADVMQTMRKQTVADDIPMLDILRNEAKQRGVNFSNLHGMLKSDIKSGKTRIMRSGNTLLIYDILQPGVAELHIATMDSPEKLVVAVKDLFEAMKKAGYKKGVTVTDNSQIARVLNVANIPAAVQQILGKDGKAEYQLTIQVQ
;
A
#
# COMPACT_ATOMS: atom_id res chain seq x y z
N MET A 1 -20.68 -1.50 2.98
CA MET A 1 -19.39 -1.72 2.29
C MET A 1 -19.48 -1.50 0.79
N ALA A 2 -20.43 -2.15 0.14
CA ALA A 2 -20.63 -1.98 -1.29
C ALA A 2 -20.92 -0.53 -1.69
N ASP A 3 -21.64 0.20 -0.85
CA ASP A 3 -22.01 1.58 -1.15
C ASP A 3 -20.81 2.52 -1.21
N VAL A 4 -19.88 2.36 -0.30
CA VAL A 4 -18.66 3.17 -0.29
C VAL A 4 -17.85 2.91 -1.54
N MET A 5 -17.69 1.64 -1.90
CA MET A 5 -16.95 1.26 -3.10
C MET A 5 -17.64 1.77 -4.37
N GLN A 6 -18.95 1.70 -4.42
CA GLN A 6 -19.70 2.20 -5.57
C GLN A 6 -19.59 3.72 -5.69
N THR A 7 -19.63 4.44 -4.60
CA THR A 7 -19.46 5.89 -4.60
C THR A 7 -18.10 6.27 -5.16
N MET A 8 -17.05 5.57 -4.72
CA MET A 8 -15.71 5.82 -5.23
C MET A 8 -15.61 5.50 -6.72
N ARG A 9 -16.25 4.43 -7.18
CA ARG A 9 -16.26 4.07 -8.60
C ARG A 9 -16.92 5.12 -9.46
N LYS A 10 -18.00 5.72 -9.01
CA LYS A 10 -18.68 6.76 -9.77
C LYS A 10 -17.79 7.95 -10.04
N GLN A 11 -16.83 8.21 -9.13
CA GLN A 11 -15.91 9.32 -9.28
C GLN A 11 -14.73 8.99 -10.19
N THR A 12 -14.37 7.70 -10.33
CA THR A 12 -13.17 7.28 -11.01
C THR A 12 -13.42 6.19 -12.04
N VAL A 13 -14.64 6.08 -12.56
CA VAL A 13 -15.03 4.96 -13.42
C VAL A 13 -14.12 4.81 -14.65
N ALA A 14 -13.65 5.91 -15.22
CA ALA A 14 -12.79 5.89 -16.40
C ALA A 14 -11.40 5.32 -16.10
N ASP A 15 -10.94 5.44 -14.83
CA ASP A 15 -9.62 5.01 -14.41
C ASP A 15 -9.67 3.86 -13.41
N ASP A 16 -10.87 3.33 -13.14
CA ASP A 16 -11.10 2.37 -12.08
C ASP A 16 -10.70 0.96 -12.52
N ILE A 17 -9.50 0.56 -12.14
CA ILE A 17 -8.98 -0.78 -12.42
C ILE A 17 -9.49 -1.74 -11.34
N PRO A 18 -10.02 -2.91 -11.71
CA PRO A 18 -10.43 -3.90 -10.70
C PRO A 18 -9.31 -4.25 -9.74
N MET A 19 -9.65 -4.39 -8.46
CA MET A 19 -8.66 -4.70 -7.41
C MET A 19 -7.86 -5.97 -7.76
N LEU A 20 -8.50 -6.99 -8.30
CA LEU A 20 -7.83 -8.22 -8.67
C LEU A 20 -6.76 -8.00 -9.72
N ASP A 21 -6.98 -7.06 -10.65
CA ASP A 21 -5.99 -6.74 -11.67
C ASP A 21 -4.79 -6.02 -11.07
N ILE A 22 -5.01 -5.15 -10.09
CA ILE A 22 -3.91 -4.50 -9.37
C ILE A 22 -3.09 -5.55 -8.63
N LEU A 23 -3.74 -6.50 -7.97
CA LEU A 23 -3.07 -7.58 -7.26
C LEU A 23 -2.32 -8.51 -8.19
N ARG A 24 -2.88 -8.81 -9.38
CA ARG A 24 -2.17 -9.61 -10.39
C ARG A 24 -0.91 -8.91 -10.87
N ASN A 25 -1.00 -7.61 -11.11
CA ASN A 25 0.17 -6.83 -11.51
C ASN A 25 1.24 -6.85 -10.42
N GLU A 26 0.83 -6.71 -9.17
CA GLU A 26 1.74 -6.75 -8.04
C GLU A 26 2.42 -8.11 -7.92
N ALA A 27 1.67 -9.20 -8.05
CA ALA A 27 2.22 -10.55 -8.03
C ALA A 27 3.25 -10.76 -9.13
N LYS A 28 2.95 -10.27 -10.33
CA LYS A 28 3.85 -10.35 -11.47
C LYS A 28 5.16 -9.60 -11.21
N GLN A 29 5.07 -8.38 -10.68
CA GLN A 29 6.25 -7.57 -10.40
C GLN A 29 7.12 -8.18 -9.31
N ARG A 30 6.50 -8.82 -8.32
CA ARG A 30 7.21 -9.48 -7.23
C ARG A 30 7.69 -10.88 -7.57
N GLY A 31 7.26 -11.43 -8.71
CA GLY A 31 7.61 -12.77 -9.10
C GLY A 31 6.95 -13.86 -8.26
N VAL A 32 5.77 -13.59 -7.71
CA VAL A 32 5.04 -14.56 -6.89
C VAL A 32 3.79 -15.05 -7.62
N ASN A 33 3.30 -16.23 -7.22
CA ASN A 33 2.09 -16.81 -7.80
C ASN A 33 0.87 -16.03 -7.31
N PHE A 34 0.04 -15.55 -8.26
CA PHE A 34 -1.16 -14.78 -7.92
C PHE A 34 -2.14 -15.56 -7.04
N SER A 35 -2.37 -16.85 -7.36
CA SER A 35 -3.32 -17.65 -6.58
C SER A 35 -2.87 -17.78 -5.12
N ASN A 36 -1.58 -17.93 -4.89
CA ASN A 36 -1.03 -18.00 -3.53
C ASN A 36 -1.18 -16.66 -2.81
N LEU A 37 -0.83 -15.56 -3.49
CA LEU A 37 -0.98 -14.22 -2.92
C LEU A 37 -2.44 -13.93 -2.59
N HIS A 38 -3.33 -14.19 -3.52
CA HIS A 38 -4.77 -13.95 -3.36
C HIS A 38 -5.36 -14.78 -2.22
N GLY A 39 -5.00 -16.07 -2.17
CA GLY A 39 -5.47 -16.96 -1.10
C GLY A 39 -5.00 -16.53 0.27
N MET A 40 -3.73 -16.13 0.39
CA MET A 40 -3.17 -15.63 1.63
C MET A 40 -3.87 -14.35 2.08
N LEU A 41 -4.06 -13.40 1.16
CA LEU A 41 -4.74 -12.15 1.47
C LEU A 41 -6.19 -12.38 1.91
N LYS A 42 -6.93 -13.24 1.22
CA LYS A 42 -8.31 -13.56 1.60
C LYS A 42 -8.37 -14.12 3.02
N SER A 43 -7.47 -15.04 3.34
CA SER A 43 -7.40 -15.64 4.67
C SER A 43 -7.06 -14.60 5.74
N ASP A 44 -6.05 -13.78 5.48
CA ASP A 44 -5.59 -12.77 6.44
C ASP A 44 -6.60 -11.64 6.63
N ILE A 45 -7.31 -11.25 5.59
CA ILE A 45 -8.38 -10.27 5.70
C ILE A 45 -9.54 -10.83 6.51
N LYS A 46 -9.91 -12.08 6.25
CA LYS A 46 -11.00 -12.74 6.98
C LYS A 46 -10.70 -12.85 8.46
N SER A 47 -9.45 -13.14 8.83
CA SER A 47 -9.03 -13.24 10.23
C SER A 47 -8.86 -11.89 10.93
N GLY A 48 -8.88 -10.78 10.16
CA GLY A 48 -8.65 -9.43 10.70
C GLY A 48 -7.20 -9.03 10.81
N LYS A 49 -6.27 -9.91 10.44
CA LYS A 49 -4.84 -9.62 10.48
C LYS A 49 -4.45 -8.54 9.46
N THR A 50 -5.03 -8.61 8.27
CA THR A 50 -4.70 -7.73 7.15
C THR A 50 -5.91 -6.91 6.75
N ARG A 51 -5.68 -5.65 6.43
CA ARG A 51 -6.71 -4.75 5.91
C ARG A 51 -6.22 -4.09 4.64
N ILE A 52 -7.16 -3.63 3.80
CA ILE A 52 -6.86 -2.96 2.55
C ILE A 52 -7.62 -1.65 2.49
N MET A 53 -6.93 -0.58 2.14
CA MET A 53 -7.52 0.70 1.75
C MET A 53 -7.21 0.95 0.29
N ARG A 54 -8.06 1.71 -0.38
CA ARG A 54 -7.87 2.02 -1.79
C ARG A 54 -8.07 3.51 -2.04
N SER A 55 -7.19 4.08 -2.88
CA SER A 55 -7.36 5.41 -3.46
C SER A 55 -6.89 5.35 -4.91
N GLY A 56 -7.75 5.79 -5.84
CA GLY A 56 -7.45 5.63 -7.26
C GLY A 56 -7.21 4.17 -7.62
N ASN A 57 -6.12 3.90 -8.29
CA ASN A 57 -5.68 2.54 -8.63
C ASN A 57 -4.51 2.09 -7.75
N THR A 58 -4.49 2.56 -6.52
CA THR A 58 -3.48 2.22 -5.52
C THR A 58 -4.13 1.58 -4.31
N LEU A 59 -3.56 0.47 -3.87
CA LEU A 59 -3.97 -0.25 -2.68
C LEU A 59 -2.92 -0.07 -1.60
N LEU A 60 -3.38 0.21 -0.38
CA LEU A 60 -2.54 0.13 0.81
C LEU A 60 -2.98 -1.11 1.59
N ILE A 61 -2.13 -2.11 1.56
CA ILE A 61 -2.35 -3.39 2.26
C ILE A 61 -1.55 -3.31 3.55
N TYR A 62 -2.20 -3.52 4.69
CA TYR A 62 -1.49 -3.34 5.95
C TYR A 62 -1.88 -4.37 6.99
N ASP A 63 -0.87 -4.78 7.77
CA ASP A 63 -1.01 -5.68 8.90
C ASP A 63 -0.83 -4.87 10.18
N ILE A 64 -1.71 -5.07 11.15
CA ILE A 64 -1.61 -4.40 12.44
C ILE A 64 -0.55 -5.13 13.27
N LEU A 65 0.55 -4.45 13.58
CA LEU A 65 1.63 -5.02 14.39
C LEU A 65 1.37 -4.82 15.87
N GLN A 66 0.91 -3.64 16.24
CA GLN A 66 0.53 -3.27 17.58
C GLN A 66 -0.33 -2.02 17.49
N PRO A 67 -1.00 -1.58 18.58
CA PRO A 67 -1.85 -0.39 18.50
C PRO A 67 -1.09 0.81 17.93
N GLY A 68 -1.64 1.40 16.87
CA GLY A 68 -1.06 2.57 16.22
C GLY A 68 0.08 2.30 15.27
N VAL A 69 0.53 1.06 15.12
CA VAL A 69 1.65 0.69 14.24
C VAL A 69 1.23 -0.39 13.25
N ALA A 70 1.46 -0.14 11.96
CA ALA A 70 1.12 -1.08 10.91
C ALA A 70 2.31 -1.36 9.99
N GLU A 71 2.39 -2.59 9.52
CA GLU A 71 3.28 -2.94 8.42
C GLU A 71 2.55 -2.69 7.12
N LEU A 72 3.17 -1.93 6.21
CA LEU A 72 2.52 -1.42 5.02
C LEU A 72 3.08 -2.05 3.76
N HIS A 73 2.19 -2.24 2.79
CA HIS A 73 2.56 -2.63 1.44
C HIS A 73 1.70 -1.86 0.45
N ILE A 74 2.34 -1.24 -0.54
CA ILE A 74 1.64 -0.44 -1.55
C ILE A 74 1.68 -1.19 -2.88
N ALA A 75 0.50 -1.44 -3.44
CA ALA A 75 0.33 -2.01 -4.77
C ALA A 75 -0.37 -0.98 -5.64
N THR A 76 0.21 -0.64 -6.78
CA THR A 76 -0.31 0.45 -7.60
C THR A 76 -0.21 0.18 -9.09
N MET A 77 -1.20 0.69 -9.82
CA MET A 77 -1.17 0.83 -11.26
C MET A 77 -1.39 2.30 -11.67
N ASP A 78 -1.23 3.22 -10.73
CA ASP A 78 -1.30 4.65 -11.02
C ASP A 78 0.01 5.17 -11.59
N SER A 79 -0.08 6.26 -12.38
CA SER A 79 1.09 7.02 -12.78
C SER A 79 1.75 7.66 -11.55
N PRO A 80 3.03 8.08 -11.63
CA PRO A 80 3.70 8.70 -10.50
C PRO A 80 2.95 9.89 -9.89
N GLU A 81 2.36 10.76 -10.72
CA GLU A 81 1.60 11.91 -10.23
C GLU A 81 0.35 11.48 -9.48
N LYS A 82 -0.38 10.51 -10.02
CA LYS A 82 -1.59 9.99 -9.35
C LYS A 82 -1.23 9.22 -8.09
N LEU A 83 -0.09 8.54 -8.08
CA LEU A 83 0.38 7.82 -6.90
C LEU A 83 0.64 8.76 -5.73
N VAL A 84 1.22 9.93 -5.97
CA VAL A 84 1.43 10.93 -4.91
C VAL A 84 0.10 11.32 -4.27
N VAL A 85 -0.92 11.58 -5.08
CA VAL A 85 -2.25 11.94 -4.57
C VAL A 85 -2.86 10.77 -3.79
N ALA A 86 -2.76 9.56 -4.33
CA ALA A 86 -3.30 8.38 -3.67
C ALA A 86 -2.64 8.13 -2.32
N VAL A 87 -1.32 8.27 -2.25
CA VAL A 87 -0.57 8.07 -1.01
C VAL A 87 -0.97 9.10 0.04
N LYS A 88 -1.15 10.36 -0.35
CA LYS A 88 -1.66 11.39 0.58
C LYS A 88 -3.01 11.00 1.16
N ASP A 89 -3.93 10.58 0.30
CA ASP A 89 -5.28 10.19 0.72
C ASP A 89 -5.24 8.99 1.67
N LEU A 90 -4.43 7.99 1.33
CA LEU A 90 -4.34 6.77 2.13
C LEU A 90 -3.74 7.03 3.51
N PHE A 91 -2.69 7.84 3.58
CA PHE A 91 -2.08 8.16 4.87
C PHE A 91 -2.95 9.08 5.70
N GLU A 92 -3.72 9.96 5.08
CA GLU A 92 -4.72 10.75 5.81
C GLU A 92 -5.79 9.85 6.42
N ALA A 93 -6.24 8.83 5.69
CA ALA A 93 -7.18 7.85 6.21
C ALA A 93 -6.58 7.03 7.36
N MET A 94 -5.31 6.65 7.25
CA MET A 94 -4.60 5.96 8.33
C MET A 94 -4.53 6.81 9.59
N LYS A 95 -4.22 8.08 9.43
CA LYS A 95 -4.17 9.03 10.53
C LYS A 95 -5.52 9.14 11.23
N LYS A 96 -6.60 9.27 10.46
CA LYS A 96 -7.97 9.33 11.00
C LYS A 96 -8.36 8.04 11.72
N ALA A 97 -7.82 6.91 11.29
CA ALA A 97 -8.07 5.62 11.92
C ALA A 97 -7.23 5.42 13.19
N GLY A 98 -6.38 6.37 13.56
CA GLY A 98 -5.61 6.33 14.79
C GLY A 98 -4.20 5.76 14.66
N TYR A 99 -3.74 5.47 13.44
CA TYR A 99 -2.37 4.99 13.25
C TYR A 99 -1.38 6.13 13.38
N LYS A 100 -0.23 5.83 13.98
CA LYS A 100 0.84 6.80 14.20
C LYS A 100 2.07 6.53 13.38
N LYS A 101 2.32 5.26 13.08
CA LYS A 101 3.53 4.82 12.41
C LYS A 101 3.25 3.68 11.44
N GLY A 102 3.92 3.71 10.30
CA GLY A 102 3.94 2.61 9.36
C GLY A 102 5.36 2.17 9.08
N VAL A 103 5.56 0.87 8.88
CA VAL A 103 6.86 0.34 8.50
C VAL A 103 6.70 -0.48 7.22
N THR A 104 7.68 -0.40 6.34
CA THR A 104 7.67 -1.19 5.11
C THR A 104 9.09 -1.47 4.65
N VAL A 105 9.26 -2.55 3.91
CA VAL A 105 10.50 -2.87 3.23
C VAL A 105 10.20 -2.98 1.75
N THR A 106 10.96 -2.30 0.92
CA THR A 106 10.76 -2.29 -0.52
C THR A 106 12.11 -2.26 -1.25
N ASP A 107 12.16 -2.86 -2.43
CA ASP A 107 13.28 -2.73 -3.33
C ASP A 107 13.11 -1.53 -4.29
N ASN A 108 12.00 -0.83 -4.20
CA ASN A 108 11.67 0.28 -5.09
C ASN A 108 11.96 1.62 -4.40
N SER A 109 13.04 2.28 -4.82
CA SER A 109 13.43 3.58 -4.29
C SER A 109 12.42 4.69 -4.59
N GLN A 110 11.53 4.50 -5.56
CA GLN A 110 10.53 5.50 -5.91
C GLN A 110 9.52 5.73 -4.79
N ILE A 111 9.29 4.72 -3.95
CA ILE A 111 8.37 4.86 -2.82
C ILE A 111 8.86 5.97 -1.88
N ALA A 112 10.17 6.02 -1.59
CA ALA A 112 10.73 7.09 -0.77
C ALA A 112 10.54 8.48 -1.41
N ARG A 113 10.70 8.56 -2.73
CA ARG A 113 10.47 9.82 -3.46
C ARG A 113 9.01 10.25 -3.39
N VAL A 114 8.09 9.31 -3.57
CA VAL A 114 6.66 9.60 -3.50
C VAL A 114 6.29 10.14 -2.12
N LEU A 115 6.79 9.53 -1.06
CA LEU A 115 6.54 10.00 0.29
C LEU A 115 7.09 11.42 0.50
N ASN A 116 8.28 11.69 -0.01
CA ASN A 116 8.88 13.02 0.09
C ASN A 116 8.05 14.07 -0.64
N VAL A 117 7.64 13.78 -1.88
CA VAL A 117 6.79 14.70 -2.66
C VAL A 117 5.44 14.91 -1.98
N ALA A 118 4.90 13.88 -1.33
CA ALA A 118 3.65 13.96 -0.61
C ALA A 118 3.78 14.65 0.77
N ASN A 119 4.99 15.05 1.15
CA ASN A 119 5.29 15.64 2.46
C ASN A 119 4.96 14.70 3.62
N ILE A 120 5.18 13.42 3.43
CA ILE A 120 5.00 12.41 4.47
C ILE A 120 6.37 12.07 5.04
N PRO A 121 6.65 12.41 6.31
CA PRO A 121 7.97 12.15 6.90
C PRO A 121 8.26 10.65 6.96
N ALA A 122 9.42 10.25 6.49
CA ALA A 122 9.85 8.86 6.52
C ALA A 122 11.35 8.80 6.75
N ALA A 123 11.77 7.92 7.66
CA ALA A 123 13.17 7.57 7.83
C ALA A 123 13.48 6.41 6.87
N VAL A 124 14.53 6.56 6.08
CA VAL A 124 14.92 5.58 5.08
C VAL A 124 16.25 4.97 5.48
N GLN A 125 16.31 3.65 5.54
CA GLN A 125 17.54 2.92 5.79
C GLN A 125 17.74 1.89 4.68
N GLN A 126 18.88 1.94 4.02
CA GLN A 126 19.22 0.93 3.03
C GLN A 126 19.74 -0.30 3.76
N ILE A 127 19.22 -1.46 3.39
CA ILE A 127 19.61 -2.75 3.96
C ILE A 127 19.97 -3.71 2.84
N LEU A 128 20.64 -4.81 3.21
CA LEU A 128 20.96 -5.86 2.26
C LEU A 128 19.87 -6.92 2.29
N GLY A 129 19.23 -7.14 1.15
CA GLY A 129 18.19 -8.14 1.02
C GLY A 129 18.73 -9.55 0.99
N LYS A 130 17.83 -10.54 1.07
CA LYS A 130 18.20 -11.96 1.11
C LYS A 130 18.96 -12.42 -0.13
N ASP A 131 18.68 -11.80 -1.26
CA ASP A 131 19.34 -12.14 -2.53
C ASP A 131 20.56 -11.28 -2.82
N GLY A 132 21.03 -10.51 -1.85
CA GLY A 132 22.18 -9.62 -2.01
C GLY A 132 21.85 -8.29 -2.67
N LYS A 133 20.60 -8.05 -3.03
CA LYS A 133 20.17 -6.78 -3.62
C LYS A 133 19.85 -5.76 -2.54
N ALA A 134 20.00 -4.48 -2.90
CA ALA A 134 19.65 -3.40 -1.99
C ALA A 134 18.14 -3.36 -1.77
N GLU A 135 17.75 -3.23 -0.52
CA GLU A 135 16.37 -2.98 -0.12
C GLU A 135 16.33 -1.73 0.75
N TYR A 136 15.16 -1.13 0.88
CA TYR A 136 14.97 0.07 1.69
C TYR A 136 13.94 -0.22 2.77
N GLN A 137 14.35 0.01 4.01
CA GLN A 137 13.43 -0.05 5.14
C GLN A 137 12.95 1.36 5.42
N LEU A 138 11.65 1.55 5.38
CA LEU A 138 11.01 2.84 5.59
C LEU A 138 10.24 2.82 6.90
N THR A 139 10.50 3.81 7.76
CA THR A 139 9.69 4.07 8.93
C THR A 139 8.95 5.37 8.69
N ILE A 140 7.64 5.29 8.56
CA ILE A 140 6.80 6.38 8.08
C ILE A 140 6.02 6.96 9.24
N GLN A 141 6.09 8.28 9.41
CA GLN A 141 5.29 8.96 10.41
C GLN A 141 3.94 9.31 9.81
N VAL A 142 2.89 8.70 10.36
CA VAL A 142 1.52 8.92 9.91
C VAL A 142 0.94 10.15 10.59
N GLN A 143 1.36 10.42 11.79
CA GLN A 143 0.93 11.60 12.57
C GLN A 143 2.09 12.46 12.98
#